data_1ef006e9072f15c8a9e4ec31717b0544
#
_entry.id   1ef006e9072f15c8a9e4ec31717b0544
#
_cell.length_a   1.000
_cell.length_b   1.000
_cell.length_c   1.000
_cell.angle_alpha   90.00
_cell.angle_beta   90.00
_cell.angle_gamma   90.00
#
_symmetry.space_group_name_H-M   'P 1'
#
loop_
_entity.id
_entity.type
_entity.pdbx_description
1 polymer ?
#
loop_
_entity_poly.entity_id
_entity_poly.type
_entity_poly.pdbx_seq_one_letter_code
_entity_poly.pdbx_strand_id
1 'polypeptide(L)'
;MTETDISSSELKKEIRRKMLALRRALSDDEAEKKADCLTEQILSLPEYKKAKRIMAFLAMKGESNLDRLIALALSEGKEVYVPVCLPERQMEAGRLLDMDHFVKGPLGLRDLPKGYDTIAPEKLDLVLVPGVACDRAGNRLGMGAGYYDRYLSRVPLEKRVAALWDFQVVEAIPSEPFDRRMAKIVTDTGIIVTKRG
;
A
#
# COMPACT_ATOMS: atom_id res chain seq x y z
N MET A 1 -34.96 21.25 -5.64
CA MET A 1 -34.34 20.18 -4.80
C MET A 1 -32.88 20.49 -4.75
N THR A 2 -32.40 21.01 -3.63
CA THR A 2 -31.00 21.40 -3.41
C THR A 2 -30.15 20.14 -3.32
N GLU A 3 -29.25 19.92 -4.30
CA GLU A 3 -28.14 19.00 -4.14
C GLU A 3 -27.35 19.45 -2.92
N THR A 4 -27.38 18.64 -1.87
CA THR A 4 -26.57 18.87 -0.68
C THR A 4 -25.12 18.63 -1.10
N ASP A 5 -24.35 19.70 -1.19
CA ASP A 5 -22.90 19.64 -1.49
C ASP A 5 -22.20 18.88 -0.36
N ILE A 6 -21.99 17.56 -0.56
CA ILE A 6 -21.32 16.69 0.40
C ILE A 6 -19.86 17.14 0.47
N SER A 7 -19.39 17.48 1.65
CA SER A 7 -18.00 17.92 1.83
C SER A 7 -16.99 16.83 1.41
N SER A 8 -15.83 17.22 0.90
CA SER A 8 -14.72 16.31 0.56
C SER A 8 -14.39 15.33 1.71
N SER A 9 -14.45 15.82 2.95
CA SER A 9 -14.21 15.01 4.16
C SER A 9 -15.29 13.94 4.37
N GLU A 10 -16.57 14.28 4.14
CA GLU A 10 -17.67 13.34 4.29
C GLU A 10 -17.65 12.26 3.21
N LEU A 11 -17.35 12.65 1.97
CA LEU A 11 -17.19 11.69 0.88
C LEU A 11 -16.01 10.73 1.14
N LYS A 12 -14.87 11.22 1.61
CA LYS A 12 -13.75 10.37 2.05
C LYS A 12 -14.15 9.40 3.18
N LYS A 13 -14.99 9.83 4.13
CA LYS A 13 -15.51 8.96 5.21
C LYS A 13 -16.44 7.87 4.66
N GLU A 14 -17.31 8.22 3.74
CA GLU A 14 -18.25 7.28 3.12
C GLU A 14 -17.50 6.20 2.32
N ILE A 15 -16.54 6.60 1.48
CA ILE A 15 -15.69 5.67 0.72
C ILE A 15 -14.98 4.71 1.69
N ARG A 16 -14.37 5.22 2.77
CA ARG A 16 -13.72 4.36 3.79
C ARG A 16 -14.69 3.36 4.38
N ARG A 17 -15.88 3.81 4.80
CA ARG A 17 -16.91 2.95 5.41
C ARG A 17 -17.29 1.81 4.47
N LYS A 18 -17.57 2.13 3.20
CA LYS A 18 -17.95 1.16 2.16
C LYS A 18 -16.82 0.14 1.91
N MET A 19 -15.61 0.60 1.66
CA MET A 19 -14.48 -0.27 1.35
C MET A 19 -14.07 -1.16 2.52
N LEU A 20 -14.10 -0.64 3.74
CA LEU A 20 -13.80 -1.43 4.94
C LEU A 20 -14.90 -2.47 5.23
N ALA A 21 -16.15 -2.21 4.85
CA ALA A 21 -17.22 -3.21 4.94
C ALA A 21 -16.98 -4.35 3.93
N LEU A 22 -16.63 -4.04 2.68
CA LEU A 22 -16.31 -5.04 1.65
C LEU A 22 -15.08 -5.88 2.05
N ARG A 23 -14.03 -5.26 2.60
CA ARG A 23 -12.85 -5.97 3.10
C ARG A 23 -13.18 -6.98 4.22
N ARG A 24 -14.13 -6.62 5.11
CA ARG A 24 -14.57 -7.49 6.19
C ARG A 24 -15.46 -8.64 5.74
N ALA A 25 -16.16 -8.46 4.62
CA ALA A 25 -17.03 -9.48 4.04
C ALA A 25 -16.26 -10.53 3.24
N LEU A 26 -15.00 -10.26 2.88
CA LEU A 26 -14.15 -11.18 2.14
C LEU A 26 -13.78 -12.37 3.05
N SER A 27 -14.02 -13.58 2.59
CA SER A 27 -13.59 -14.80 3.29
C SER A 27 -12.07 -14.99 3.19
N ASP A 28 -11.50 -15.75 4.12
CA ASP A 28 -10.04 -15.99 4.12
C ASP A 28 -9.59 -16.72 2.84
N ASP A 29 -10.37 -17.69 2.34
CA ASP A 29 -10.09 -18.42 1.10
C ASP A 29 -10.12 -17.50 -0.15
N GLU A 30 -11.07 -16.56 -0.21
CA GLU A 30 -11.13 -15.57 -1.29
C GLU A 30 -9.98 -14.59 -1.20
N ALA A 31 -9.64 -14.15 0.01
CA ALA A 31 -8.51 -13.24 0.24
C ALA A 31 -7.18 -13.89 -0.17
N GLU A 32 -6.98 -15.18 0.12
CA GLU A 32 -5.78 -15.92 -0.26
C GLU A 32 -5.65 -16.03 -1.78
N LYS A 33 -6.71 -16.46 -2.48
CA LYS A 33 -6.72 -16.54 -3.95
C LYS A 33 -6.46 -15.20 -4.61
N LYS A 34 -7.08 -14.13 -4.10
CA LYS A 34 -6.85 -12.77 -4.59
C LYS A 34 -5.42 -12.29 -4.32
N ALA A 35 -4.84 -12.64 -3.17
CA ALA A 35 -3.44 -12.32 -2.84
C ALA A 35 -2.45 -13.01 -3.78
N ASP A 36 -2.73 -14.26 -4.16
CA ASP A 36 -1.93 -14.98 -5.16
C ASP A 36 -1.98 -14.29 -6.53
N CYS A 37 -3.19 -13.95 -7.00
CA CYS A 37 -3.35 -13.22 -8.26
C CYS A 37 -2.64 -11.86 -8.21
N LEU A 38 -2.80 -11.10 -7.11
CA LEU A 38 -2.11 -9.81 -6.92
C LEU A 38 -0.59 -9.97 -6.95
N THR A 39 -0.07 -11.02 -6.32
CA THR A 39 1.36 -11.35 -6.34
C THR A 39 1.86 -11.57 -7.78
N GLU A 40 1.16 -12.38 -8.58
CA GLU A 40 1.52 -12.61 -9.99
C GLU A 40 1.51 -11.31 -10.81
N GLN A 41 0.52 -10.43 -10.58
CA GLN A 41 0.48 -9.12 -11.24
C GLN A 41 1.70 -8.26 -10.87
N ILE A 42 2.09 -8.22 -9.58
CA ILE A 42 3.26 -7.46 -9.14
C ILE A 42 4.56 -8.05 -9.71
N LEU A 43 4.71 -9.38 -9.72
CA LEU A 43 5.86 -10.06 -10.31
C LEU A 43 6.02 -9.76 -11.81
N SER A 44 4.91 -9.50 -12.52
CA SER A 44 4.93 -9.14 -13.94
C SER A 44 5.45 -7.73 -14.21
N LEU A 45 5.42 -6.82 -13.21
CA LEU A 45 5.82 -5.43 -13.37
C LEU A 45 7.29 -5.29 -13.78
N PRO A 46 7.61 -4.49 -14.80
CA PRO A 46 9.00 -4.16 -15.14
C PRO A 46 9.74 -3.49 -13.95
N GLU A 47 9.05 -2.69 -13.15
CA GLU A 47 9.59 -2.05 -11.96
C GLU A 47 10.02 -3.08 -10.91
N TYR A 48 9.19 -4.12 -10.65
CA TYR A 48 9.55 -5.20 -9.72
C TYR A 48 10.78 -5.98 -10.22
N LYS A 49 10.78 -6.35 -11.51
CA LYS A 49 11.88 -7.12 -12.11
C LYS A 49 13.23 -6.40 -12.02
N LYS A 50 13.23 -5.08 -12.17
CA LYS A 50 14.44 -4.23 -12.10
C LYS A 50 14.84 -3.84 -10.69
N ALA A 51 13.90 -3.82 -9.75
CA ALA A 51 14.13 -3.36 -8.38
C ALA A 51 15.07 -4.29 -7.64
N LYS A 52 16.03 -3.71 -6.93
CA LYS A 52 16.87 -4.36 -5.93
C LYS A 52 16.37 -4.08 -4.52
N ARG A 53 15.83 -2.89 -4.27
CA ARG A 53 15.37 -2.39 -2.97
C ARG A 53 13.88 -2.09 -3.04
N ILE A 54 13.09 -2.92 -2.39
CA ILE A 54 11.63 -2.86 -2.43
C ILE A 54 11.11 -2.57 -1.03
N MET A 55 10.18 -1.62 -0.92
CA MET A 55 9.37 -1.48 0.29
C MET A 55 8.01 -2.11 0.06
N ALA A 56 7.60 -3.03 0.94
CA ALA A 56 6.31 -3.68 0.94
C ALA A 56 5.66 -3.56 2.33
N PHE A 57 4.35 -3.37 2.39
CA PHE A 57 3.64 -3.30 3.66
C PHE A 57 3.31 -4.69 4.21
N LEU A 58 3.24 -4.78 5.54
CA LEU A 58 2.75 -5.94 6.25
C LEU A 58 1.24 -5.79 6.42
N ALA A 59 0.46 -6.61 5.73
CA ALA A 59 -0.98 -6.47 5.67
C ALA A 59 -1.65 -6.58 7.05
N MET A 60 -2.55 -5.65 7.33
CA MET A 60 -3.53 -5.77 8.40
C MET A 60 -4.69 -6.67 7.96
N LYS A 61 -5.51 -7.13 8.92
CA LYS A 61 -6.68 -7.96 8.62
C LYS A 61 -7.57 -7.32 7.55
N GLY A 62 -7.81 -8.06 6.47
CA GLY A 62 -8.61 -7.65 5.32
C GLY A 62 -7.85 -6.77 4.29
N GLU A 63 -6.59 -6.41 4.51
CA GLU A 63 -5.75 -5.82 3.47
C GLU A 63 -5.24 -6.87 2.49
N SER A 64 -4.81 -6.42 1.33
CA SER A 64 -4.15 -7.26 0.34
C SER A 64 -2.85 -7.82 0.94
N ASN A 65 -2.78 -9.14 1.12
CA ASN A 65 -1.63 -9.78 1.74
C ASN A 65 -0.48 -9.89 0.72
N LEU A 66 0.70 -9.39 1.10
CA LEU A 66 1.92 -9.43 0.28
C LEU A 66 2.96 -10.42 0.82
N ASP A 67 2.63 -11.27 1.80
CA ASP A 67 3.61 -12.15 2.45
C ASP A 67 4.30 -13.10 1.46
N ARG A 68 3.54 -13.69 0.52
CA ARG A 68 4.10 -14.52 -0.55
C ARG A 68 5.05 -13.73 -1.45
N LEU A 69 4.68 -12.50 -1.82
CA LEU A 69 5.54 -11.62 -2.61
C LEU A 69 6.83 -11.27 -1.86
N ILE A 70 6.72 -10.94 -0.58
CA ILE A 70 7.87 -10.61 0.29
C ILE A 70 8.82 -11.80 0.37
N ALA A 71 8.30 -13.00 0.63
CA ALA A 71 9.10 -14.22 0.69
C ALA A 71 9.82 -14.50 -0.63
N LEU A 72 9.15 -14.35 -1.76
CA LEU A 72 9.75 -14.48 -3.09
C LEU A 72 10.84 -13.43 -3.33
N ALA A 73 10.60 -12.16 -3.00
CA ALA A 73 11.58 -11.10 -3.16
C ALA A 73 12.85 -11.36 -2.33
N LEU A 74 12.70 -11.84 -1.09
CA LEU A 74 13.83 -12.24 -0.25
C LEU A 74 14.60 -13.42 -0.86
N SER A 75 13.90 -14.43 -1.36
CA SER A 75 14.54 -15.61 -2.02
C SER A 75 15.25 -15.25 -3.32
N GLU A 76 14.81 -14.21 -4.03
CA GLU A 76 15.48 -13.63 -5.21
C GLU A 76 16.71 -12.76 -4.84
N GLY A 77 17.02 -12.62 -3.55
CA GLY A 77 18.12 -11.80 -3.07
C GLY A 77 17.86 -10.29 -3.12
N LYS A 78 16.62 -9.87 -3.24
CA LYS A 78 16.25 -8.45 -3.17
C LYS A 78 16.32 -7.96 -1.71
N GLU A 79 16.64 -6.69 -1.55
CA GLU A 79 16.54 -6.02 -0.26
C GLU A 79 15.09 -5.59 -0.02
N VAL A 80 14.46 -6.23 0.96
CA VAL A 80 13.07 -5.92 1.33
C VAL A 80 13.06 -5.04 2.57
N TYR A 81 12.22 -4.02 2.53
CA TYR A 81 11.96 -3.09 3.62
C TYR A 81 10.47 -3.08 3.94
N VAL A 82 10.15 -2.86 5.21
CA VAL A 82 8.76 -2.73 5.67
C VAL A 82 8.57 -1.41 6.41
N PRO A 83 7.35 -0.84 6.42
CA PRO A 83 7.07 0.40 7.12
C PRO A 83 7.15 0.19 8.63
N VAL A 84 7.93 1.01 9.30
CA VAL A 84 7.94 1.13 10.77
C VAL A 84 7.38 2.48 11.15
N CYS A 85 6.27 2.46 11.90
CA CYS A 85 5.60 3.66 12.36
C CYS A 85 6.30 4.22 13.61
N LEU A 86 6.66 5.49 13.56
CA LEU A 86 7.30 6.22 14.63
C LEU A 86 6.33 7.23 15.27
N PRO A 87 6.66 7.80 16.44
CA PRO A 87 5.93 8.92 17.01
C PRO A 87 5.73 10.08 16.01
N GLU A 88 4.81 10.99 16.31
CA GLU A 88 4.51 12.18 15.50
C GLU A 88 4.12 11.87 14.03
N ARG A 89 3.53 10.68 13.79
CA ARG A 89 3.13 10.20 12.48
C ARG A 89 4.28 10.14 11.46
N GLN A 90 5.48 9.92 11.95
CA GLN A 90 6.64 9.63 11.12
C GLN A 90 6.66 8.14 10.76
N MET A 91 7.33 7.81 9.67
CA MET A 91 7.49 6.45 9.18
C MET A 91 8.88 6.30 8.55
N GLU A 92 9.49 5.17 8.78
CA GLU A 92 10.75 4.80 8.13
C GLU A 92 10.63 3.41 7.48
N ALA A 93 11.55 3.10 6.59
CA ALA A 93 11.65 1.79 5.94
C ALA A 93 12.71 0.97 6.67
N GLY A 94 12.27 0.01 7.46
CA GLY A 94 13.14 -0.92 8.17
C GLY A 94 13.46 -2.15 7.33
N ARG A 95 14.71 -2.61 7.35
CA ARG A 95 15.16 -3.79 6.62
C ARG A 95 14.53 -5.06 7.19
N LEU A 96 13.85 -5.82 6.36
CA LEU A 96 13.37 -7.16 6.68
C LEU A 96 14.41 -8.19 6.21
N LEU A 97 14.85 -9.06 7.10
CA LEU A 97 15.85 -10.11 6.79
C LEU A 97 15.16 -11.44 6.44
N ASP A 98 14.07 -11.78 7.10
CA ASP A 98 13.27 -12.99 6.88
C ASP A 98 11.83 -12.79 7.35
N MET A 99 10.97 -13.80 7.14
CA MET A 99 9.55 -13.76 7.50
C MET A 99 9.24 -14.33 8.90
N ASP A 100 10.23 -14.78 9.63
CA ASP A 100 10.03 -15.52 10.89
C ASP A 100 10.27 -14.64 12.13
N HIS A 101 10.97 -13.51 12.00
CA HIS A 101 11.42 -12.67 13.10
C HIS A 101 10.64 -11.37 13.25
N PHE A 102 9.31 -11.47 13.34
CA PHE A 102 8.47 -10.33 13.71
C PHE A 102 8.23 -10.26 15.22
N VAL A 103 8.14 -9.03 15.72
CA VAL A 103 7.67 -8.75 17.08
C VAL A 103 6.23 -8.22 17.02
N LYS A 104 5.54 -8.27 18.16
CA LYS A 104 4.20 -7.67 18.28
C LYS A 104 4.36 -6.17 18.50
N GLY A 105 4.06 -5.40 17.49
CA GLY A 105 4.05 -3.95 17.51
C GLY A 105 2.75 -3.35 18.08
N PRO A 106 2.58 -2.03 17.97
CA PRO A 106 1.36 -1.34 18.37
C PRO A 106 0.12 -1.95 17.72
N LEU A 107 -0.99 -1.98 18.46
CA LEU A 107 -2.27 -2.55 17.99
C LEU A 107 -2.20 -4.03 17.60
N GLY A 108 -1.15 -4.76 18.03
CA GLY A 108 -0.97 -6.17 17.68
C GLY A 108 -0.51 -6.42 16.24
N LEU A 109 -0.05 -5.39 15.55
CA LEU A 109 0.51 -5.49 14.21
C LEU A 109 1.89 -6.14 14.23
N ARG A 110 2.28 -6.74 13.10
CA ARG A 110 3.66 -7.22 12.92
C ARG A 110 4.61 -6.02 12.81
N ASP A 111 5.72 -6.10 13.51
CA ASP A 111 6.74 -5.06 13.52
C ASP A 111 8.13 -5.69 13.53
N LEU A 112 9.16 -4.92 13.23
CA LEU A 112 10.54 -5.37 13.27
C LEU A 112 11.10 -5.36 14.69
N PRO A 113 11.97 -6.32 15.06
CA PRO A 113 12.72 -6.25 16.31
C PRO A 113 13.64 -5.01 16.29
N LYS A 114 13.94 -4.46 17.46
CA LYS A 114 14.86 -3.30 17.58
C LYS A 114 16.22 -3.59 16.95
N GLY A 115 16.81 -2.55 16.36
CA GLY A 115 18.15 -2.65 15.77
C GLY A 115 18.14 -3.00 14.26
N TYR A 116 17.00 -2.89 13.60
CA TYR A 116 16.92 -3.03 12.14
C TYR A 116 17.64 -1.88 11.42
N ASP A 117 18.21 -2.19 10.27
CA ASP A 117 18.77 -1.18 9.38
C ASP A 117 17.64 -0.41 8.67
N THR A 118 17.90 0.85 8.34
CA THR A 118 16.95 1.71 7.61
C THR A 118 17.50 2.17 6.28
N ILE A 119 16.60 2.58 5.37
CA ILE A 119 16.96 3.18 4.10
C ILE A 119 16.21 4.48 3.88
N ALA A 120 16.87 5.46 3.28
CA ALA A 120 16.21 6.69 2.88
C ALA A 120 15.17 6.42 1.76
N PRO A 121 13.98 7.03 1.81
CA PRO A 121 12.90 6.79 0.85
C PRO A 121 13.32 6.95 -0.63
N GLU A 122 14.20 7.89 -0.91
CA GLU A 122 14.70 8.20 -2.25
C GLU A 122 15.54 7.06 -2.86
N LYS A 123 16.16 6.23 -2.00
CA LYS A 123 17.03 5.11 -2.40
C LYS A 123 16.25 3.84 -2.72
N LEU A 124 14.96 3.76 -2.38
CA LEU A 124 14.10 2.65 -2.77
C LEU A 124 13.90 2.64 -4.30
N ASP A 125 13.78 1.45 -4.87
CA ASP A 125 13.55 1.27 -6.30
C ASP A 125 12.06 1.08 -6.61
N LEU A 126 11.30 0.49 -5.67
CA LEU A 126 9.87 0.28 -5.74
C LEU A 126 9.26 0.40 -4.34
N VAL A 127 8.14 1.09 -4.24
CA VAL A 127 7.35 1.21 -3.00
C VAL A 127 5.93 0.71 -3.27
N LEU A 128 5.59 -0.41 -2.68
CA LEU A 128 4.23 -0.94 -2.66
C LEU A 128 3.45 -0.29 -1.53
N VAL A 129 2.35 0.36 -1.89
CA VAL A 129 1.60 1.26 -1.00
C VAL A 129 0.22 0.67 -0.72
N PRO A 130 -0.18 0.49 0.55
CA PRO A 130 -1.53 0.08 0.89
C PRO A 130 -2.52 1.24 0.74
N GLY A 131 -3.79 0.90 0.61
CA GLY A 131 -4.85 1.89 0.58
C GLY A 131 -6.20 1.31 1.00
N VAL A 132 -7.11 2.20 1.35
CA VAL A 132 -8.53 1.87 1.51
C VAL A 132 -9.23 1.91 0.16
N ALA A 133 -8.85 2.87 -0.68
CA ALA A 133 -9.31 2.99 -2.06
C ALA A 133 -8.26 3.70 -2.92
N CYS A 134 -8.31 3.48 -4.23
CA CYS A 134 -7.65 4.30 -5.24
C CYS A 134 -8.63 4.61 -6.37
N ASP A 135 -8.44 5.73 -7.06
CA ASP A 135 -9.11 6.01 -8.32
C ASP A 135 -8.14 5.86 -9.51
N ARG A 136 -8.71 5.80 -10.72
CA ARG A 136 -7.91 5.62 -11.95
C ARG A 136 -6.99 6.80 -12.29
N ALA A 137 -7.18 7.95 -11.62
CA ALA A 137 -6.25 9.09 -11.71
C ALA A 137 -5.03 8.93 -10.80
N GLY A 138 -5.01 7.91 -9.94
CA GLY A 138 -3.93 7.61 -9.01
C GLY A 138 -4.10 8.26 -7.64
N ASN A 139 -5.22 8.91 -7.36
CA ASN A 139 -5.50 9.40 -6.01
C ASN A 139 -5.71 8.20 -5.09
N ARG A 140 -5.14 8.30 -3.89
CA ARG A 140 -5.16 7.23 -2.89
C ARG A 140 -5.83 7.70 -1.60
N LEU A 141 -6.75 6.91 -1.10
CA LEU A 141 -7.37 7.11 0.20
C LEU A 141 -6.76 6.13 1.21
N GLY A 142 -6.07 6.63 2.21
CA GLY A 142 -5.57 5.85 3.34
C GLY A 142 -6.55 5.84 4.52
N MET A 143 -6.12 5.28 5.65
CA MET A 143 -6.89 5.22 6.90
C MET A 143 -7.07 6.58 7.59
N GLY A 144 -6.37 7.64 7.13
CA GLY A 144 -6.52 9.00 7.63
C GLY A 144 -5.45 9.47 8.62
N ALA A 145 -4.49 8.63 9.00
CA ALA A 145 -3.39 9.02 9.90
C ALA A 145 -2.27 9.82 9.20
N GLY A 146 -2.18 9.78 7.86
CA GLY A 146 -1.24 10.58 7.06
C GLY A 146 0.21 10.08 7.03
N TYR A 147 0.50 8.88 7.57
CA TYR A 147 1.85 8.30 7.54
C TYR A 147 2.43 8.21 6.14
N TYR A 148 1.69 7.57 5.23
CA TYR A 148 2.15 7.38 3.85
C TYR A 148 2.25 8.69 3.07
N ASP A 149 1.35 9.66 3.26
CA ASP A 149 1.40 10.90 2.49
C ASP A 149 2.65 11.72 2.84
N ARG A 150 3.06 11.70 4.11
CA ARG A 150 4.34 12.29 4.54
C ARG A 150 5.53 11.53 3.99
N TYR A 151 5.55 10.21 4.12
CA TYR A 151 6.65 9.39 3.66
C TYR A 151 6.84 9.48 2.14
N LEU A 152 5.75 9.35 1.39
CA LEU A 152 5.75 9.37 -0.06
C LEU A 152 6.12 10.75 -0.64
N SER A 153 6.10 11.83 0.14
CA SER A 153 6.61 13.13 -0.32
C SER A 153 8.08 13.06 -0.77
N ARG A 154 8.84 12.10 -0.21
CA ARG A 154 10.25 11.86 -0.50
C ARG A 154 10.50 10.71 -1.50
N VAL A 155 9.47 10.03 -1.95
CA VAL A 155 9.57 8.94 -2.93
C VAL A 155 9.17 9.49 -4.30
N PRO A 156 9.97 9.34 -5.37
CA PRO A 156 9.58 9.73 -6.73
C PRO A 156 8.28 9.05 -7.17
N LEU A 157 7.44 9.76 -7.94
CA LEU A 157 6.12 9.27 -8.35
C LEU A 157 6.19 7.91 -9.04
N GLU A 158 7.12 7.75 -9.98
CA GLU A 158 7.29 6.53 -10.79
C GLU A 158 7.60 5.26 -9.99
N LYS A 159 8.04 5.42 -8.73
CA LYS A 159 8.32 4.31 -7.81
C LYS A 159 7.14 3.93 -6.91
N ARG A 160 6.05 4.70 -6.94
CA ARG A 160 4.87 4.50 -6.09
C ARG A 160 3.85 3.63 -6.80
N VAL A 161 3.61 2.45 -6.28
CA VAL A 161 2.63 1.49 -6.82
C VAL A 161 1.66 1.11 -5.70
N ALA A 162 0.38 1.42 -5.88
CA ALA A 162 -0.64 0.95 -4.96
C ALA A 162 -0.91 -0.54 -5.20
N ALA A 163 -1.06 -1.31 -4.12
CA ALA A 163 -1.43 -2.72 -4.17
C ALA A 163 -2.69 -2.94 -3.32
N LEU A 164 -3.81 -3.24 -3.97
CA LEU A 164 -5.12 -3.36 -3.33
C LEU A 164 -5.99 -4.39 -4.05
N TRP A 165 -7.15 -4.72 -3.43
CA TRP A 165 -8.18 -5.50 -4.10
C TRP A 165 -8.85 -4.70 -5.21
N ASP A 166 -9.29 -5.35 -6.27
CA ASP A 166 -9.94 -4.70 -7.42
C ASP A 166 -11.16 -3.88 -7.01
N PHE A 167 -11.98 -4.38 -6.10
CA PHE A 167 -13.16 -3.65 -5.60
C PHE A 167 -12.82 -2.35 -4.86
N GLN A 168 -11.57 -2.10 -4.51
CA GLN A 168 -11.11 -0.84 -3.89
C GLN A 168 -10.76 0.24 -4.93
N VAL A 169 -10.84 -0.08 -6.22
CA VAL A 169 -10.72 0.92 -7.29
C VAL A 169 -12.08 1.59 -7.47
N VAL A 170 -12.15 2.87 -7.14
CA VAL A 170 -13.37 3.68 -7.17
C VAL A 170 -13.33 4.68 -8.32
N GLU A 171 -14.48 5.30 -8.63
CA GLU A 171 -14.61 6.26 -9.73
C GLU A 171 -13.76 7.52 -9.49
N ALA A 172 -13.88 8.14 -8.32
CA ALA A 172 -13.12 9.34 -7.94
C ALA A 172 -12.91 9.44 -6.44
N ILE A 173 -11.77 10.00 -6.06
CA ILE A 173 -11.43 10.34 -4.68
C ILE A 173 -11.13 11.83 -4.62
N PRO A 174 -11.78 12.61 -3.73
CA PRO A 174 -11.41 14.00 -3.50
C PRO A 174 -9.93 14.10 -3.11
N SER A 175 -9.17 14.91 -3.82
CA SER A 175 -7.74 15.09 -3.62
C SER A 175 -7.43 16.43 -2.95
N GLU A 176 -6.46 16.43 -2.05
CA GLU A 176 -5.96 17.61 -1.35
C GLU A 176 -4.47 17.81 -1.69
N PRO A 177 -3.91 19.04 -1.55
CA PRO A 177 -2.55 19.33 -2.00
C PRO A 177 -1.44 18.47 -1.37
N PHE A 178 -1.70 17.91 -0.20
CA PHE A 178 -0.76 17.02 0.51
C PHE A 178 -0.94 15.54 0.16
N ASP A 179 -2.04 15.15 -0.48
CA ASP A 179 -2.27 13.78 -0.92
C ASP A 179 -1.22 13.38 -1.98
N ARG A 180 -0.72 12.15 -1.89
CA ARG A 180 0.33 11.66 -2.80
C ARG A 180 -0.22 10.63 -3.76
N ARG A 181 -0.14 10.96 -5.05
CA ARG A 181 -0.63 10.09 -6.13
C ARG A 181 0.26 8.88 -6.34
N MET A 182 -0.33 7.82 -6.89
CA MET A 182 0.31 6.59 -7.32
C MET A 182 0.58 6.64 -8.83
N ALA A 183 1.72 6.11 -9.27
CA ALA A 183 2.00 5.95 -10.72
C ALA A 183 1.25 4.78 -11.32
N LYS A 184 1.03 3.74 -10.52
CA LYS A 184 0.29 2.53 -10.90
C LYS A 184 -0.55 2.02 -9.75
N ILE A 185 -1.61 1.32 -10.11
CA ILE A 185 -2.43 0.56 -9.19
C ILE A 185 -2.40 -0.89 -9.68
N VAL A 186 -2.01 -1.80 -8.82
CA VAL A 186 -2.03 -3.23 -9.08
C VAL A 186 -3.11 -3.87 -8.24
N THR A 187 -3.97 -4.63 -8.88
CA THR A 187 -5.07 -5.36 -8.22
C THR A 187 -4.96 -6.85 -8.51
N ASP A 188 -5.80 -7.64 -7.86
CA ASP A 188 -5.94 -9.07 -8.15
C ASP A 188 -6.45 -9.37 -9.57
N THR A 189 -6.99 -8.37 -10.29
CA THR A 189 -7.51 -8.54 -11.65
C THR A 189 -6.66 -7.88 -12.73
N GLY A 190 -5.70 -7.01 -12.38
CA GLY A 190 -4.85 -6.36 -13.37
C GLY A 190 -4.09 -5.14 -12.89
N ILE A 191 -3.48 -4.44 -13.84
CA ILE A 191 -2.62 -3.28 -13.64
C ILE A 191 -3.24 -2.06 -14.29
N ILE A 192 -3.36 -0.97 -13.55
CA ILE A 192 -3.82 0.34 -14.03
C ILE A 192 -2.63 1.29 -14.01
N VAL A 193 -2.25 1.81 -15.18
CA VAL A 193 -1.28 2.90 -15.29
C VAL A 193 -2.05 4.21 -15.15
N THR A 194 -1.73 4.99 -14.13
CA THR A 194 -2.44 6.23 -13.88
C THR A 194 -2.01 7.31 -14.88
N LYS A 195 -2.95 8.11 -15.36
CA LYS A 195 -2.63 9.19 -16.31
C LYS A 195 -1.78 10.25 -15.58
N ARG A 196 -0.69 10.69 -16.23
CA ARG A 196 0.00 11.92 -15.84
C ARG A 196 -1.00 13.07 -16.08
N GLY A 197 -1.37 13.77 -15.02
CA GLY A 197 -2.12 15.04 -15.14
C GLY A 197 -1.20 16.12 -15.65
#